data_1cce793c123401580662dce9978fcad6
#
_entry.id   1cce793c123401580662dce9978fcad6
#
_cell.length_a   1.000
_cell.length_b   1.000
_cell.length_c   1.000
_cell.angle_alpha   90.00
_cell.angle_beta   90.00
_cell.angle_gamma   90.00
#
_symmetry.space_group_name_H-M   'P 1'
#
loop_
_entity.id
_entity.type
_entity.pdbx_description
1 polymer ?
#
loop_
_entity_poly.entity_id
_entity_poly.type
_entity_poly.pdbx_seq_one_letter_code
_entity_poly.pdbx_strand_id
1 'polypeptide(L)'
;MKMTNPKSKIIAIGILLLIISCKTYTIPADSFRSQMINANSENMKVVEINNPLTFGKITYSSNNIKSLVVIDKNGNEFIKENKPSIEMRVTDRNGKKYHFYFDTVILENDTLKGGRSRFMKNLTREIPMNNIVKIEVQDGGKNFKYQN
;
A
#
# COMPACT_ATOMS: atom_id res chain seq x y z
N MET A 1 21.90 -29.31 -38.62
CA MET A 1 21.66 -27.95 -38.11
C MET A 1 20.15 -27.76 -37.87
N LYS A 2 19.67 -27.82 -36.64
CA LYS A 2 18.25 -27.69 -36.33
C LYS A 2 17.90 -26.20 -36.32
N MET A 3 17.16 -25.75 -37.31
CA MET A 3 16.60 -24.39 -37.37
C MET A 3 15.58 -24.22 -36.22
N THR A 4 15.95 -23.54 -35.18
CA THR A 4 15.01 -23.15 -34.08
C THR A 4 14.09 -22.06 -34.60
N ASN A 5 12.80 -22.35 -34.64
CA ASN A 5 11.76 -21.48 -35.17
C ASN A 5 11.72 -20.16 -34.38
N PRO A 6 11.90 -18.98 -35.00
CA PRO A 6 11.96 -17.69 -34.29
C PRO A 6 10.66 -17.35 -33.51
N LYS A 7 9.51 -17.88 -33.94
CA LYS A 7 8.21 -17.70 -33.27
C LYS A 7 8.19 -18.32 -31.89
N SER A 8 8.90 -19.43 -31.64
CA SER A 8 9.00 -20.09 -30.33
C SER A 8 9.76 -19.25 -29.30
N LYS A 9 10.81 -18.52 -29.74
CA LYS A 9 11.59 -17.64 -28.86
C LYS A 9 10.82 -16.40 -28.42
N ILE A 10 9.97 -15.85 -29.29
CA ILE A 10 9.12 -14.68 -28.97
C ILE A 10 8.05 -15.05 -27.94
N ILE A 11 7.45 -16.25 -28.05
CA ILE A 11 6.47 -16.75 -27.08
C ILE A 11 7.11 -16.97 -25.70
N ALA A 12 8.32 -17.53 -25.66
CA ALA A 12 9.03 -17.76 -24.38
C ALA A 12 9.40 -16.44 -23.67
N ILE A 13 9.79 -15.40 -24.40
CA ILE A 13 10.07 -14.07 -23.85
C ILE A 13 8.79 -13.39 -23.34
N GLY A 14 7.67 -13.55 -24.05
CA GLY A 14 6.36 -13.02 -23.65
C GLY A 14 5.86 -13.63 -22.34
N ILE A 15 6.07 -14.93 -22.12
CA ILE A 15 5.68 -15.63 -20.87
C ILE A 15 6.57 -15.21 -19.70
N LEU A 16 7.84 -14.93 -19.91
CA LEU A 16 8.77 -14.51 -18.85
C LEU A 16 8.42 -13.11 -18.28
N LEU A 17 7.80 -12.24 -19.09
CA LEU A 17 7.38 -10.90 -18.65
C LEU A 17 6.11 -10.91 -17.78
N LEU A 18 5.35 -11.99 -17.75
CA LEU A 18 4.10 -12.09 -16.99
C LEU A 18 4.29 -12.47 -15.50
N ILE A 19 5.50 -12.78 -15.07
CA ILE A 19 5.78 -13.20 -13.68
C ILE A 19 6.22 -12.05 -12.75
N ILE A 20 6.18 -10.78 -13.20
CA ILE A 20 6.34 -9.63 -12.30
C ILE A 20 4.98 -9.36 -11.65
N SER A 21 4.51 -10.29 -10.84
CA SER A 21 3.34 -10.07 -10.00
C SER A 21 3.75 -9.24 -8.78
N CYS A 22 3.21 -8.03 -8.63
CA CYS A 22 3.32 -7.30 -7.37
C CYS A 22 2.83 -8.19 -6.24
N LYS A 23 3.70 -8.49 -5.27
CA LYS A 23 3.33 -9.30 -4.10
C LYS A 23 2.32 -8.52 -3.27
N THR A 24 1.11 -9.04 -3.17
CA THR A 24 0.05 -8.51 -2.30
C THR A 24 0.02 -9.34 -1.02
N TYR A 25 -0.07 -8.66 0.10
CA TYR A 25 -0.18 -9.24 1.43
C TYR A 25 -1.51 -8.84 2.05
N THR A 26 -1.99 -9.60 3.03
CA THR A 26 -3.20 -9.29 3.78
C THR A 26 -2.86 -8.92 5.22
N ILE A 27 -3.73 -8.11 5.84
CA ILE A 27 -3.68 -7.82 7.27
C ILE A 27 -5.06 -8.18 7.83
N PRO A 28 -5.16 -9.14 8.77
CA PRO A 28 -6.41 -9.42 9.47
C PRO A 28 -6.91 -8.17 10.21
N ALA A 29 -8.23 -7.95 10.26
CA ALA A 29 -8.81 -6.73 10.80
C ALA A 29 -8.39 -6.48 12.27
N ASP A 30 -8.34 -7.51 13.11
CA ASP A 30 -7.93 -7.38 14.51
C ASP A 30 -6.43 -7.08 14.64
N SER A 31 -5.60 -7.72 13.81
CA SER A 31 -4.18 -7.39 13.72
C SER A 31 -3.98 -5.94 13.26
N PHE A 32 -4.76 -5.48 12.28
CA PHE A 32 -4.70 -4.09 11.82
C PHE A 32 -5.05 -3.11 12.95
N ARG A 33 -6.14 -3.35 13.71
CA ARG A 33 -6.50 -2.53 14.88
C ARG A 33 -5.35 -2.43 15.87
N SER A 34 -4.75 -3.56 16.22
CA SER A 34 -3.64 -3.62 17.19
C SER A 34 -2.41 -2.85 16.69
N GLN A 35 -2.07 -2.99 15.41
CA GLN A 35 -0.93 -2.30 14.81
C GLN A 35 -1.15 -0.79 14.69
N MET A 36 -2.39 -0.35 14.49
CA MET A 36 -2.75 1.05 14.27
C MET A 36 -3.16 1.79 15.55
N ILE A 37 -3.04 1.19 16.73
CA ILE A 37 -3.52 1.76 18.00
C ILE A 37 -2.97 3.17 18.30
N ASN A 38 -1.75 3.46 17.88
CA ASN A 38 -1.10 4.76 18.04
C ASN A 38 -1.09 5.61 16.76
N ALA A 39 -1.73 5.15 15.69
CA ALA A 39 -1.82 5.88 14.43
C ALA A 39 -3.11 6.70 14.41
N ASN A 40 -3.11 7.82 15.10
CA ASN A 40 -4.20 8.80 15.19
C ASN A 40 -3.73 10.17 14.68
N SER A 41 -4.64 11.14 14.60
CA SER A 41 -4.35 12.48 14.09
C SER A 41 -3.29 13.23 14.92
N GLU A 42 -3.23 13.01 16.23
CA GLU A 42 -2.28 13.67 17.13
C GLU A 42 -0.85 13.18 16.92
N ASN A 43 -0.68 11.92 16.50
CA ASN A 43 0.60 11.27 16.29
C ASN A 43 1.12 11.35 14.85
N MET A 44 0.40 12.02 13.95
CA MET A 44 0.88 12.25 12.60
C MET A 44 2.10 13.17 12.57
N LYS A 45 3.02 12.89 11.66
CA LYS A 45 4.23 13.69 11.46
C LYS A 45 4.24 14.29 10.07
N VAL A 46 4.67 15.53 9.96
CA VAL A 46 4.94 16.15 8.67
C VAL A 46 6.21 15.51 8.08
N VAL A 47 6.07 14.98 6.89
CA VAL A 47 7.16 14.36 6.13
C VAL A 47 7.26 14.97 4.75
N GLU A 48 8.43 14.80 4.16
CA GLU A 48 8.72 15.24 2.79
C GLU A 48 9.18 14.02 1.98
N ILE A 49 8.66 13.88 0.77
CA ILE A 49 9.10 12.87 -0.20
C ILE A 49 9.53 13.54 -1.50
N ASN A 50 10.38 12.85 -2.27
CA ASN A 50 10.66 13.24 -3.64
C ASN A 50 9.40 13.14 -4.51
N ASN A 51 9.30 14.02 -5.51
CA ASN A 51 8.33 13.87 -6.59
C ASN A 51 9.04 13.32 -7.84
N PRO A 52 8.86 12.05 -8.18
CA PRO A 52 9.57 11.45 -9.33
C PRO A 52 9.15 12.01 -10.69
N LEU A 53 8.02 12.72 -10.77
CA LEU A 53 7.52 13.30 -12.03
C LEU A 53 8.06 14.69 -12.29
N THR A 54 8.26 15.52 -11.24
CA THR A 54 8.63 16.95 -11.39
C THR A 54 9.98 17.28 -10.78
N PHE A 55 10.71 16.26 -10.26
CA PHE A 55 11.96 16.44 -9.51
C PHE A 55 11.85 17.39 -8.30
N GLY A 56 10.63 17.70 -7.88
CA GLY A 56 10.33 18.51 -6.70
C GLY A 56 10.14 17.66 -5.45
N LYS A 57 9.51 18.29 -4.45
CA LYS A 57 9.19 17.67 -3.16
C LYS A 57 7.70 17.76 -2.89
N ILE A 58 7.18 16.78 -2.15
CA ILE A 58 5.80 16.73 -1.70
C ILE A 58 5.83 16.66 -0.18
N THR A 59 5.16 17.61 0.48
CA THR A 59 5.04 17.65 1.95
C THR A 59 3.62 17.27 2.35
N TYR A 60 3.50 16.32 3.28
CA TYR A 60 2.20 15.85 3.78
C TYR A 60 2.34 15.30 5.21
N SER A 61 1.20 15.02 5.86
CA SER A 61 1.18 14.35 7.16
C SER A 61 1.14 12.85 6.98
N SER A 62 2.09 12.15 7.62
CA SER A 62 2.24 10.70 7.60
C SER A 62 1.96 10.12 8.98
N ASN A 63 1.44 8.90 9.05
CA ASN A 63 1.32 8.18 10.29
C ASN A 63 2.72 7.81 10.87
N ASN A 64 2.76 7.43 12.13
CA ASN A 64 4.00 7.12 12.83
C ASN A 64 4.38 5.63 12.77
N ILE A 65 3.69 4.84 11.97
CA ILE A 65 3.94 3.40 11.83
C ILE A 65 5.23 3.18 11.04
N LYS A 66 6.18 2.45 11.61
CA LYS A 66 7.46 2.15 10.97
C LYS A 66 7.43 0.88 10.14
N SER A 67 6.65 -0.10 10.59
CA SER A 67 6.54 -1.40 9.93
C SER A 67 5.17 -2.03 10.19
N LEU A 68 4.81 -2.98 9.34
CA LEU A 68 3.57 -3.74 9.37
C LEU A 68 3.86 -5.23 9.47
N VAL A 69 3.10 -5.92 10.28
CA VAL A 69 3.00 -7.38 10.22
C VAL A 69 1.93 -7.72 9.19
N VAL A 70 2.32 -8.46 8.18
CA VAL A 70 1.47 -8.83 7.04
C VAL A 70 1.53 -10.33 6.79
N ILE A 71 0.51 -10.88 6.15
CA ILE A 71 0.40 -12.30 5.84
C ILE A 71 0.43 -12.49 4.32
N ASP A 72 1.27 -13.40 3.84
CA ASP A 72 1.31 -13.77 2.43
C ASP A 72 0.16 -14.74 2.05
N LYS A 73 0.08 -15.08 0.76
CA LYS A 73 -0.92 -16.02 0.24
C LYS A 73 -0.81 -17.45 0.79
N ASN A 74 0.32 -17.81 1.41
CA ASN A 74 0.57 -19.13 1.99
C ASN A 74 0.29 -19.13 3.51
N GLY A 75 -0.11 -17.99 4.09
CA GLY A 75 -0.36 -17.86 5.53
C GLY A 75 0.89 -17.52 6.36
N ASN A 76 2.03 -17.25 5.74
CA ASN A 76 3.24 -16.89 6.47
C ASN A 76 3.22 -15.40 6.84
N GLU A 77 3.66 -15.09 8.05
CA GLU A 77 3.82 -13.73 8.53
C GLU A 77 5.15 -13.13 8.08
N PHE A 78 5.11 -11.83 7.72
CA PHE A 78 6.27 -11.04 7.36
C PHE A 78 6.19 -9.65 7.99
N ILE A 79 7.34 -9.08 8.31
CA ILE A 79 7.45 -7.67 8.68
C ILE A 79 7.75 -6.88 7.41
N LYS A 80 6.90 -5.92 7.09
CA LYS A 80 7.05 -5.03 5.95
C LYS A 80 7.29 -3.61 6.44
N GLU A 81 8.40 -3.01 6.01
CA GLU A 81 8.70 -1.62 6.30
C GLU A 81 7.65 -0.69 5.67
N ASN A 82 7.17 0.30 6.42
CA ASN A 82 6.31 1.34 5.90
C ASN A 82 7.14 2.36 5.11
N LYS A 83 6.97 2.31 3.79
CA LYS A 83 7.62 3.22 2.83
C LYS A 83 6.57 4.03 2.10
N PRO A 84 6.94 5.19 1.51
CA PRO A 84 6.00 5.99 0.74
C PRO A 84 5.42 5.26 -0.49
N SER A 85 6.04 4.18 -0.94
CA SER A 85 5.55 3.33 -2.03
C SER A 85 4.48 2.32 -1.62
N ILE A 86 4.23 2.14 -0.31
CA ILE A 86 3.24 1.16 0.17
C ILE A 86 1.84 1.68 -0.08
N GLU A 87 1.09 0.91 -0.85
CA GLU A 87 -0.32 1.11 -1.13
C GLU A 87 -1.16 0.14 -0.32
N MET A 88 -2.30 0.61 0.18
CA MET A 88 -3.29 -0.19 0.87
C MET A 88 -4.59 -0.21 0.09
N ARG A 89 -5.20 -1.38 -0.01
CA ARG A 89 -6.53 -1.59 -0.56
C ARG A 89 -7.44 -2.17 0.51
N VAL A 90 -8.55 -1.50 0.75
CA VAL A 90 -9.60 -1.93 1.67
C VAL A 90 -10.82 -2.33 0.87
N THR A 91 -11.41 -3.49 1.18
CA THR A 91 -12.68 -3.93 0.61
C THR A 91 -13.75 -3.89 1.69
N ASP A 92 -14.87 -3.23 1.44
CA ASP A 92 -16.01 -3.17 2.35
C ASP A 92 -16.98 -4.36 2.14
N ARG A 93 -17.99 -4.46 3.00
CA ARG A 93 -19.02 -5.53 2.94
C ARG A 93 -19.82 -5.52 1.64
N ASN A 94 -19.90 -4.41 0.94
CA ASN A 94 -20.57 -4.27 -0.34
C ASN A 94 -19.65 -4.63 -1.53
N GLY A 95 -18.43 -5.08 -1.25
CA GLY A 95 -17.42 -5.40 -2.26
C GLY A 95 -16.75 -4.17 -2.88
N LYS A 96 -17.03 -2.96 -2.39
CA LYS A 96 -16.41 -1.74 -2.87
C LYS A 96 -14.96 -1.65 -2.39
N LYS A 97 -14.08 -1.28 -3.30
CA LYS A 97 -12.63 -1.19 -3.04
C LYS A 97 -12.21 0.27 -2.91
N TYR A 98 -11.42 0.53 -1.87
CA TYR A 98 -10.83 1.83 -1.58
C TYR A 98 -9.31 1.69 -1.59
N HIS A 99 -8.63 2.65 -2.21
CA HIS A 99 -7.18 2.67 -2.31
C HIS A 99 -6.63 3.86 -1.52
N PHE A 100 -5.58 3.62 -0.75
CA PHE A 100 -4.88 4.60 0.07
C PHE A 100 -3.37 4.47 -0.11
N TYR A 101 -2.65 5.53 0.16
CA TYR A 101 -1.25 5.43 0.54
C TYR A 101 -1.19 5.06 2.02
N PHE A 102 -0.57 3.95 2.37
CA PHE A 102 -0.62 3.43 3.74
C PHE A 102 -0.11 4.42 4.78
N ASP A 103 0.95 5.15 4.46
CA ASP A 103 1.55 6.14 5.34
C ASP A 103 0.64 7.36 5.65
N THR A 104 -0.49 7.51 4.93
CA THR A 104 -1.51 8.54 5.22
C THR A 104 -2.70 8.02 6.02
N VAL A 105 -2.69 6.72 6.37
CA VAL A 105 -3.83 6.07 7.04
C VAL A 105 -3.70 6.20 8.55
N ILE A 106 -4.80 6.55 9.21
CA ILE A 106 -4.95 6.56 10.66
C ILE A 106 -6.19 5.76 11.08
N LEU A 107 -6.24 5.39 12.35
CA LEU A 107 -7.38 4.72 12.97
C LEU A 107 -7.85 5.54 14.18
N GLU A 108 -9.06 6.08 14.12
CA GLU A 108 -9.69 6.84 15.19
C GLU A 108 -11.13 6.39 15.38
N ASN A 109 -11.53 6.17 16.65
CA ASN A 109 -12.89 5.75 17.00
C ASN A 109 -13.39 4.55 16.17
N ASP A 110 -12.55 3.53 16.02
CA ASP A 110 -12.78 2.33 15.19
C ASP A 110 -13.16 2.68 13.72
N THR A 111 -12.68 3.81 13.23
CA THR A 111 -12.86 4.28 11.86
C THR A 111 -11.52 4.50 11.19
N LEU A 112 -11.30 3.80 10.08
CA LEU A 112 -10.15 3.99 9.22
C LEU A 112 -10.35 5.28 8.43
N LYS A 113 -9.36 6.17 8.49
CA LYS A 113 -9.30 7.40 7.70
C LYS A 113 -8.02 7.43 6.91
N GLY A 114 -8.06 7.86 5.67
CA GLY A 114 -6.86 7.91 4.83
C GLY A 114 -7.03 8.77 3.58
N GLY A 115 -5.90 9.23 3.06
CA GLY A 115 -5.82 10.03 1.84
C GLY A 115 -5.74 9.17 0.58
N ARG A 116 -6.50 9.52 -0.45
CA ARG A 116 -6.36 8.98 -1.80
C ARG A 116 -5.24 9.64 -2.58
N SER A 117 -4.80 10.79 -2.12
CA SER A 117 -3.79 11.61 -2.79
C SER A 117 -2.97 12.36 -1.75
N ARG A 118 -1.65 12.41 -1.96
CA ARG A 118 -0.75 13.26 -1.19
C ARG A 118 -0.75 14.71 -1.67
N PHE A 119 -1.22 14.94 -2.91
CA PHE A 119 -1.32 16.27 -3.51
C PHE A 119 -2.61 17.00 -3.12
N MET A 120 -3.68 16.26 -2.86
CA MET A 120 -5.00 16.80 -2.53
C MET A 120 -5.42 16.36 -1.13
N LYS A 121 -5.12 17.18 -0.14
CA LYS A 121 -5.39 16.90 1.29
C LYS A 121 -6.89 16.66 1.58
N ASN A 122 -7.79 17.20 0.78
CA ASN A 122 -9.25 17.09 0.98
C ASN A 122 -9.84 15.77 0.43
N LEU A 123 -9.05 14.92 -0.24
CA LEU A 123 -9.50 13.62 -0.73
C LEU A 123 -9.30 12.53 0.33
N THR A 124 -9.90 12.71 1.50
CA THR A 124 -9.95 11.71 2.55
C THR A 124 -11.14 10.77 2.37
N ARG A 125 -11.00 9.55 2.86
CA ARG A 125 -12.08 8.56 2.98
C ARG A 125 -12.10 8.05 4.40
N GLU A 126 -13.31 7.83 4.90
CA GLU A 126 -13.56 7.24 6.22
C GLU A 126 -14.35 5.95 6.04
N ILE A 127 -13.92 4.89 6.70
CA ILE A 127 -14.55 3.58 6.62
C ILE A 127 -14.58 2.98 8.03
N PRO A 128 -15.75 2.78 8.64
CA PRO A 128 -15.85 2.08 9.92
C PRO A 128 -15.24 0.67 9.81
N MET A 129 -14.44 0.28 10.81
CA MET A 129 -13.74 -1.01 10.78
C MET A 129 -14.71 -2.20 10.72
N ASN A 130 -15.90 -2.09 11.31
CA ASN A 130 -16.93 -3.13 11.23
C ASN A 130 -17.50 -3.33 9.82
N ASN A 131 -17.29 -2.38 8.89
CA ASN A 131 -17.70 -2.47 7.49
C ASN A 131 -16.59 -3.03 6.58
N ILE A 132 -15.38 -3.26 7.13
CA ILE A 132 -14.24 -3.76 6.37
C ILE A 132 -14.21 -5.29 6.43
N VAL A 133 -14.11 -5.93 5.25
CA VAL A 133 -13.98 -7.39 5.14
C VAL A 133 -12.59 -7.83 4.70
N LYS A 134 -11.79 -6.93 4.10
CA LYS A 134 -10.44 -7.27 3.66
C LYS A 134 -9.54 -6.04 3.65
N ILE A 135 -8.32 -6.22 4.15
CA ILE A 135 -7.24 -5.23 4.09
C ILE A 135 -6.06 -5.87 3.39
N GLU A 136 -5.61 -5.26 2.33
CA GLU A 136 -4.47 -5.71 1.53
C GLU A 136 -3.44 -4.59 1.41
N VAL A 137 -2.16 -4.95 1.42
CA VAL A 137 -1.05 -4.02 1.18
C VAL A 137 -0.10 -4.58 0.13
N GLN A 138 0.46 -3.69 -0.65
CA GLN A 138 1.46 -4.01 -1.67
C GLN A 138 2.47 -2.87 -1.78
N ASP A 139 3.66 -3.17 -2.30
CA ASP A 139 4.56 -2.13 -2.78
C ASP A 139 4.10 -1.72 -4.18
N GLY A 140 3.69 -0.47 -4.34
CA GLY A 140 3.22 0.06 -5.63
C GLY A 140 4.33 0.27 -6.66
N GLY A 141 5.60 -0.07 -6.32
CA GLY A 141 6.75 0.05 -7.21
C GLY A 141 7.10 1.49 -7.61
N LYS A 142 6.47 2.48 -6.99
CA LYS A 142 6.73 3.90 -7.24
C LYS A 142 8.02 4.33 -6.54
N ASN A 143 8.84 5.09 -7.23
CA ASN A 143 10.12 5.57 -6.70
C ASN A 143 9.96 6.77 -5.74
N PHE A 144 9.03 6.66 -4.80
CA PHE A 144 8.89 7.60 -3.70
C PHE A 144 9.85 7.24 -2.57
N LYS A 145 10.55 8.25 -2.04
CA LYS A 145 11.49 8.10 -0.91
C LYS A 145 11.32 9.28 0.03
N TYR A 146 11.35 9.02 1.34
CA TYR A 146 11.43 10.10 2.32
C TYR A 146 12.72 10.90 2.10
N GLN A 147 12.59 12.21 2.24
CA GLN A 147 13.71 13.14 2.22
C GLN A 147 13.99 13.56 3.68
N ASN A 148 15.21 13.38 4.12
CA ASN A 148 15.66 13.82 5.45
C ASN A 148 16.05 15.31 5.40
#